data_287d6d13bbf6b84113becccebcdd2968
#
_entry.id   287d6d13bbf6b84113becccebcdd2968
#
_cell.length_a   1.000
_cell.length_b   1.000
_cell.length_c   1.000
_cell.angle_alpha   90.00
_cell.angle_beta   90.00
_cell.angle_gamma   90.00
#
_symmetry.space_group_name_H-M   'P 1'
#
loop_
_entity.id
_entity.type
_entity.pdbx_description
1 polymer ?
#
loop_
_entity_poly.entity_id
_entity_poly.type
_entity_poly.pdbx_seq_one_letter_code
_entity_poly.pdbx_strand_id
1 'polypeptide(L)'
;MLINRTAVLVLASLLLSAPGYAEKYRAGNPDTGSDVVIAKGDIPSPEKFRPVVADYMTMMGKQTAAAEHQLQLLQKALAAGDMAAARQAYIQAHYDYEVIRAAVVVFGHADRVINPHAGYFLSREQDPKFTGFHRIEYALFAQNDPAAAQAATADLLRNINDLKQRIDVETLPAAKLVQSADDSIELILSTKLSGDENRYSRSELSDIAANIEGARRIVSGLAPLLSAKTNETLGKQFAGPDAVMARYRDTRGQYAEYEKLTPEDKQQLYADLTLLAESLAQLRAELKIDVYYKYRNEP
;
A
#
# COMPACT_ATOMS: atom_id res chain seq x y z
N MET A 1 -47.15 6.00 64.13
CA MET A 1 -45.82 5.44 64.25
C MET A 1 -45.05 5.76 62.91
N LEU A 2 -43.92 6.37 63.04
CA LEU A 2 -43.18 7.20 62.16
C LEU A 2 -43.14 6.87 60.63
N ILE A 3 -43.54 7.86 59.89
CA ILE A 3 -43.36 8.01 58.42
C ILE A 3 -41.95 8.56 58.17
N ASN A 4 -41.16 7.87 57.38
CA ASN A 4 -39.88 8.40 56.93
C ASN A 4 -40.03 8.77 55.47
N ARG A 5 -39.91 10.09 55.18
CA ARG A 5 -39.92 10.68 53.85
C ARG A 5 -38.50 10.73 53.33
N THR A 6 -38.21 9.97 52.30
CA THR A 6 -36.96 10.10 51.56
C THR A 6 -37.15 11.07 50.38
N ALA A 7 -36.48 12.18 50.43
CA ALA A 7 -36.47 13.19 49.38
C ALA A 7 -35.64 12.70 48.19
N VAL A 8 -36.24 12.68 47.00
CA VAL A 8 -35.54 12.47 45.72
C VAL A 8 -35.01 13.80 45.23
N LEU A 9 -33.70 13.96 45.25
CA LEU A 9 -33.01 15.08 44.60
C LEU A 9 -32.89 14.78 43.12
N VAL A 10 -33.64 15.50 42.29
CA VAL A 10 -33.47 15.53 40.85
C VAL A 10 -32.36 16.52 40.53
N LEU A 11 -31.19 16.01 40.13
CA LEU A 11 -30.10 16.81 39.63
C LEU A 11 -30.37 17.11 38.15
N ALA A 12 -30.84 18.31 37.84
CA ALA A 12 -30.93 18.82 36.48
C ALA A 12 -29.55 19.23 36.02
N SER A 13 -28.90 18.40 35.22
CA SER A 13 -27.67 18.76 34.49
C SER A 13 -28.01 19.68 33.31
N LEU A 14 -27.76 20.97 33.50
CA LEU A 14 -27.70 21.95 32.40
C LEU A 14 -26.56 21.60 31.47
N LEU A 15 -26.89 21.03 30.31
CA LEU A 15 -26.00 20.99 29.16
C LEU A 15 -25.89 22.41 28.58
N LEU A 16 -24.88 23.14 29.00
CA LEU A 16 -24.41 24.32 28.29
C LEU A 16 -23.75 23.85 26.99
N SER A 17 -24.54 23.81 25.93
CA SER A 17 -24.01 23.78 24.58
C SER A 17 -23.26 25.07 24.32
N ALA A 18 -21.94 25.02 24.27
CA ALA A 18 -21.13 26.14 23.80
C ALA A 18 -21.23 26.18 22.25
N PRO A 19 -21.94 27.16 21.67
CA PRO A 19 -21.84 27.42 20.25
C PRO A 19 -20.62 28.30 20.04
N GLY A 20 -19.57 27.75 19.56
CA GLY A 20 -18.40 28.64 19.35
C GLY A 20 -17.19 28.05 18.64
N TYR A 21 -17.08 26.73 18.55
CA TYR A 21 -15.90 26.15 17.92
C TYR A 21 -16.09 25.76 16.44
N ALA A 22 -17.32 25.62 15.96
CA ALA A 22 -17.58 25.27 14.57
C ALA A 22 -17.55 26.46 13.61
N GLU A 23 -17.83 27.68 14.10
CA GLU A 23 -17.82 28.88 13.24
C GLU A 23 -16.44 29.43 12.92
N LYS A 24 -15.44 29.18 13.79
CA LYS A 24 -14.06 29.66 13.55
C LYS A 24 -13.36 28.98 12.37
N TYR A 25 -13.88 27.87 11.88
CA TYR A 25 -13.32 27.17 10.72
C TYR A 25 -14.11 27.40 9.40
N ARG A 26 -15.25 28.09 9.45
CA ARG A 26 -16.08 28.37 8.26
C ARG A 26 -16.07 29.81 7.78
N ALA A 27 -15.65 30.76 8.60
CA ALA A 27 -15.50 32.14 8.16
C ALA A 27 -14.02 32.40 7.94
N GLY A 28 -13.55 32.30 6.71
CA GLY A 28 -12.32 32.98 6.31
C GLY A 28 -12.47 34.42 6.70
N ASN A 29 -11.54 34.94 7.52
CA ASN A 29 -11.55 36.34 7.91
C ASN A 29 -11.35 37.17 6.63
N PRO A 30 -12.31 38.01 6.17
CA PRO A 30 -12.20 38.69 4.90
C PRO A 30 -11.12 39.77 4.86
N ASP A 31 -10.45 40.06 5.99
CA ASP A 31 -9.50 41.15 6.10
C ASP A 31 -8.01 40.77 6.29
N THR A 32 -7.70 39.48 6.32
CA THR A 32 -6.32 39.00 6.22
C THR A 32 -6.16 38.30 4.90
N GLY A 33 -5.31 38.82 4.01
CA GLY A 33 -5.05 38.30 2.67
C GLY A 33 -5.13 36.80 2.64
N SER A 34 -6.15 36.30 1.95
CA SER A 34 -6.64 34.94 2.06
C SER A 34 -5.61 33.93 1.59
N ASP A 35 -5.00 33.21 2.53
CA ASP A 35 -4.35 31.95 2.20
C ASP A 35 -5.42 30.95 1.76
N VAL A 36 -5.62 30.79 0.47
CA VAL A 36 -6.51 29.75 -0.05
C VAL A 36 -5.84 28.42 0.19
N VAL A 37 -6.43 27.61 1.08
CA VAL A 37 -5.98 26.23 1.29
C VAL A 37 -6.50 25.39 0.11
N ILE A 38 -5.60 25.01 -0.78
CA ILE A 38 -5.91 24.10 -1.87
C ILE A 38 -6.01 22.67 -1.33
N ALA A 39 -7.00 21.93 -1.81
CA ALA A 39 -7.15 20.53 -1.48
C ALA A 39 -5.88 19.73 -1.85
N LYS A 40 -5.59 18.66 -1.09
CA LYS A 40 -4.33 17.90 -1.18
C LYS A 40 -3.99 17.37 -2.57
N GLY A 41 -4.97 17.27 -3.48
CA GLY A 41 -4.78 16.83 -4.87
C GLY A 41 -4.31 17.94 -5.83
N ASP A 42 -4.44 19.21 -5.42
CA ASP A 42 -4.22 20.37 -6.31
C ASP A 42 -2.84 21.01 -6.14
N ILE A 43 -1.97 20.43 -5.27
CA ILE A 43 -0.62 20.97 -5.02
C ILE A 43 0.27 20.66 -6.21
N PRO A 44 0.76 21.66 -6.96
CA PRO A 44 1.68 21.43 -8.07
C PRO A 44 2.96 20.76 -7.58
N SER A 45 3.36 19.69 -8.25
CA SER A 45 4.65 19.08 -7.98
C SER A 45 5.78 20.02 -8.41
N PRO A 46 6.75 20.36 -7.51
CA PRO A 46 7.89 21.16 -7.91
C PRO A 46 8.63 20.54 -9.09
N GLU A 47 9.13 21.37 -10.02
CA GLU A 47 9.81 20.96 -11.25
C GLU A 47 10.91 19.92 -11.02
N LYS A 48 11.68 20.04 -9.91
CA LYS A 48 12.77 19.11 -9.57
C LYS A 48 12.33 17.64 -9.43
N PHE A 49 11.04 17.37 -9.20
CA PHE A 49 10.51 16.00 -9.08
C PHE A 49 10.00 15.44 -10.40
N ARG A 50 9.80 16.26 -11.43
CA ARG A 50 9.23 15.84 -12.71
C ARG A 50 9.94 14.63 -13.32
N PRO A 51 11.31 14.60 -13.42
CA PRO A 51 12.02 13.43 -13.94
C PRO A 51 11.77 12.18 -13.10
N VAL A 52 11.86 12.30 -11.77
CA VAL A 52 11.70 11.17 -10.84
C VAL A 52 10.29 10.58 -10.95
N VAL A 53 9.25 11.44 -11.01
CA VAL A 53 7.86 10.99 -11.19
C VAL A 53 7.69 10.29 -12.54
N ALA A 54 8.23 10.85 -13.64
CA ALA A 54 8.12 10.27 -14.97
C ALA A 54 8.79 8.89 -15.07
N ASP A 55 9.98 8.76 -14.48
CA ASP A 55 10.70 7.48 -14.43
C ASP A 55 9.95 6.44 -13.59
N TYR A 56 9.37 6.86 -12.47
CA TYR A 56 8.58 5.99 -11.62
C TYR A 56 7.28 5.56 -12.31
N MET A 57 6.56 6.45 -12.99
CA MET A 57 5.38 6.11 -13.78
C MET A 57 5.72 5.09 -14.88
N THR A 58 6.87 5.28 -15.56
CA THR A 58 7.37 4.31 -16.55
C THR A 58 7.63 2.94 -15.89
N MET A 59 8.21 2.92 -14.71
CA MET A 59 8.46 1.70 -13.96
C MET A 59 7.13 1.03 -13.53
N MET A 60 6.16 1.80 -13.06
CA MET A 60 4.81 1.27 -12.75
C MET A 60 4.16 0.60 -13.96
N GLY A 61 4.23 1.23 -15.14
CA GLY A 61 3.72 0.64 -16.38
C GLY A 61 4.39 -0.70 -16.71
N LYS A 62 5.71 -0.77 -16.57
CA LYS A 62 6.48 -2.02 -16.77
C LYS A 62 6.08 -3.10 -15.77
N GLN A 63 5.91 -2.74 -14.51
CA GLN A 63 5.56 -3.68 -13.43
C GLN A 63 4.14 -4.20 -13.60
N THR A 64 3.20 -3.33 -13.99
CA THR A 64 1.82 -3.72 -14.32
C THR A 64 1.79 -4.68 -15.53
N ALA A 65 2.60 -4.42 -16.56
CA ALA A 65 2.71 -5.32 -17.70
C ALA A 65 3.36 -6.68 -17.32
N ALA A 66 4.30 -6.70 -16.38
CA ALA A 66 4.87 -7.94 -15.85
C ALA A 66 3.81 -8.77 -15.12
N ALA A 67 3.02 -8.16 -14.24
CA ALA A 67 1.90 -8.82 -13.55
C ALA A 67 0.87 -9.36 -14.56
N GLU A 68 0.49 -8.57 -15.57
CA GLU A 68 -0.39 -9.00 -16.65
C GLU A 68 0.13 -10.25 -17.37
N HIS A 69 1.41 -10.25 -17.72
CA HIS A 69 2.05 -11.39 -18.39
C HIS A 69 2.02 -12.65 -17.51
N GLN A 70 2.30 -12.54 -16.21
CA GLN A 70 2.25 -13.67 -15.30
C GLN A 70 0.82 -14.22 -15.13
N LEU A 71 -0.20 -13.35 -15.09
CA LEU A 71 -1.60 -13.77 -15.08
C LEU A 71 -2.01 -14.51 -16.37
N GLN A 72 -1.46 -14.12 -17.52
CA GLN A 72 -1.65 -14.84 -18.78
C GLN A 72 -0.96 -16.22 -18.77
N LEU A 73 0.24 -16.33 -18.17
CA LEU A 73 0.91 -17.60 -17.95
C LEU A 73 0.11 -18.50 -17.00
N LEU A 74 -0.47 -17.92 -15.94
CA LEU A 74 -1.38 -18.62 -15.04
C LEU A 74 -2.57 -19.23 -15.81
N GLN A 75 -3.23 -18.46 -16.68
CA GLN A 75 -4.34 -18.96 -17.49
C GLN A 75 -3.91 -20.11 -18.41
N LYS A 76 -2.73 -20.01 -19.04
CA LYS A 76 -2.18 -21.07 -19.88
C LYS A 76 -1.88 -22.35 -19.09
N ALA A 77 -1.32 -22.21 -17.89
CA ALA A 77 -1.03 -23.34 -17.01
C ALA A 77 -2.33 -24.04 -16.57
N LEU A 78 -3.37 -23.29 -16.20
CA LEU A 78 -4.69 -23.84 -15.87
C LEU A 78 -5.31 -24.58 -17.04
N ALA A 79 -5.25 -24.03 -18.25
CA ALA A 79 -5.76 -24.68 -19.45
C ALA A 79 -5.01 -25.99 -19.80
N ALA A 80 -3.73 -26.07 -19.43
CA ALA A 80 -2.91 -27.27 -19.57
C ALA A 80 -3.08 -28.28 -18.40
N GLY A 81 -3.84 -27.95 -17.37
CA GLY A 81 -3.98 -28.77 -16.15
C GLY A 81 -2.76 -28.72 -15.23
N ASP A 82 -1.82 -27.81 -15.46
CA ASP A 82 -0.61 -27.69 -14.66
C ASP A 82 -0.84 -26.72 -13.47
N MET A 83 -1.38 -27.27 -12.38
CA MET A 83 -1.64 -26.51 -11.16
C MET A 83 -0.37 -26.00 -10.49
N ALA A 84 0.77 -26.70 -10.63
CA ALA A 84 2.04 -26.25 -10.04
C ALA A 84 2.55 -24.99 -10.75
N ALA A 85 2.56 -25.00 -12.09
CA ALA A 85 2.91 -23.81 -12.87
C ALA A 85 1.92 -22.66 -12.64
N ALA A 86 0.62 -22.95 -12.50
CA ALA A 86 -0.39 -21.95 -12.20
C ALA A 86 -0.15 -21.24 -10.85
N ARG A 87 0.15 -21.99 -9.79
CA ARG A 87 0.48 -21.45 -8.47
C ARG A 87 1.75 -20.59 -8.50
N GLN A 88 2.77 -21.05 -9.24
CA GLN A 88 4.01 -20.30 -9.39
C GLN A 88 3.78 -18.97 -10.14
N ALA A 89 3.02 -18.99 -11.22
CA ALA A 89 2.67 -17.79 -11.98
C ALA A 89 1.82 -16.81 -11.14
N TYR A 90 0.93 -17.32 -10.27
CA TYR A 90 0.20 -16.51 -9.30
C TYR A 90 1.14 -15.75 -8.37
N ILE A 91 2.06 -16.44 -7.70
CA ILE A 91 3.00 -15.84 -6.75
C ILE A 91 3.82 -14.74 -7.44
N GLN A 92 4.29 -14.99 -8.67
CA GLN A 92 5.05 -14.01 -9.42
C GLN A 92 4.20 -12.81 -9.85
N ALA A 93 2.95 -13.03 -10.30
CA ALA A 93 2.03 -11.93 -10.64
C ALA A 93 1.74 -11.04 -9.42
N HIS A 94 1.54 -11.65 -8.27
CA HIS A 94 1.30 -10.91 -7.02
C HIS A 94 2.54 -10.14 -6.59
N TYR A 95 3.74 -10.74 -6.67
CA TYR A 95 5.00 -10.03 -6.45
C TYR A 95 5.12 -8.78 -7.32
N ASP A 96 4.87 -8.91 -8.64
CA ASP A 96 4.99 -7.81 -9.58
C ASP A 96 4.01 -6.67 -9.26
N TYR A 97 2.81 -6.99 -8.78
CA TYR A 97 1.84 -6.01 -8.30
C TYR A 97 2.27 -5.37 -6.96
N GLU A 98 2.73 -6.15 -6.01
CA GLU A 98 3.13 -5.70 -4.68
C GLU A 98 4.32 -4.70 -4.73
N VAL A 99 5.19 -4.78 -5.72
CA VAL A 99 6.26 -3.78 -5.94
C VAL A 99 5.71 -2.36 -6.12
N ILE A 100 4.51 -2.20 -6.67
CA ILE A 100 3.90 -0.89 -6.97
C ILE A 100 2.67 -0.59 -6.11
N ARG A 101 2.19 -1.54 -5.31
CA ARG A 101 0.89 -1.47 -4.61
C ARG A 101 0.69 -0.20 -3.80
N ALA A 102 1.70 0.24 -3.04
CA ALA A 102 1.60 1.44 -2.22
C ALA A 102 1.29 2.71 -3.05
N ALA A 103 1.76 2.78 -4.30
CA ALA A 103 1.44 3.88 -5.20
C ALA A 103 0.10 3.68 -5.93
N VAL A 104 -0.37 2.44 -6.09
CA VAL A 104 -1.63 2.13 -6.80
C VAL A 104 -2.85 2.75 -6.12
N VAL A 105 -2.82 2.93 -4.80
CA VAL A 105 -3.92 3.57 -4.03
C VAL A 105 -4.26 4.99 -4.50
N VAL A 106 -3.37 5.64 -5.26
CA VAL A 106 -3.62 6.97 -5.84
C VAL A 106 -4.53 6.91 -7.06
N PHE A 107 -4.60 5.75 -7.73
CA PHE A 107 -5.38 5.55 -8.95
C PHE A 107 -6.82 5.08 -8.64
N GLY A 108 -7.54 5.91 -7.91
CA GLY A 108 -8.95 5.69 -7.60
C GLY A 108 -9.20 4.48 -6.71
N HIS A 109 -9.99 3.52 -7.19
CA HIS A 109 -10.35 2.31 -6.46
C HIS A 109 -9.56 1.07 -6.91
N ALA A 110 -8.46 1.24 -7.65
CA ALA A 110 -7.75 0.13 -8.28
C ALA A 110 -7.33 -0.95 -7.26
N ASP A 111 -6.66 -0.60 -6.15
CA ASP A 111 -6.26 -1.58 -5.14
C ASP A 111 -7.45 -2.34 -4.53
N ARG A 112 -8.61 -1.69 -4.37
CA ARG A 112 -9.81 -2.30 -3.79
C ARG A 112 -10.45 -3.40 -4.66
N VAL A 113 -10.16 -3.43 -5.95
CA VAL A 113 -10.67 -4.46 -6.86
C VAL A 113 -9.57 -5.42 -7.32
N ILE A 114 -8.29 -5.03 -7.17
CA ILE A 114 -7.14 -5.85 -7.53
C ILE A 114 -6.71 -6.74 -6.37
N ASN A 115 -6.68 -6.21 -5.13
CA ASN A 115 -6.13 -6.94 -3.99
C ASN A 115 -7.00 -6.87 -2.71
N PRO A 116 -8.35 -7.00 -2.81
CA PRO A 116 -9.19 -6.98 -1.62
C PRO A 116 -9.12 -8.31 -0.87
N HIS A 117 -8.98 -8.24 0.46
CA HIS A 117 -9.13 -9.41 1.33
C HIS A 117 -10.57 -9.91 1.40
N ALA A 118 -10.76 -11.22 1.54
CA ALA A 118 -12.08 -11.81 1.78
C ALA A 118 -12.80 -11.18 3.00
N GLY A 119 -12.05 -10.76 4.02
CA GLY A 119 -12.59 -10.10 5.22
C GLY A 119 -13.31 -8.76 4.97
N TYR A 120 -13.15 -8.13 3.80
CA TYR A 120 -13.89 -6.93 3.42
C TYR A 120 -15.32 -7.21 2.92
N PHE A 121 -15.65 -8.47 2.67
CA PHE A 121 -16.94 -8.88 2.17
C PHE A 121 -17.77 -9.56 3.25
N LEU A 122 -19.09 -9.34 3.22
CA LEU A 122 -20.00 -9.85 4.26
C LEU A 122 -19.95 -11.39 4.37
N SER A 123 -19.94 -12.08 3.24
CA SER A 123 -19.87 -13.54 3.16
C SER A 123 -18.44 -14.06 2.93
N ARG A 124 -17.42 -13.20 3.13
CA ARG A 124 -16.01 -13.50 2.99
C ARG A 124 -15.71 -14.22 1.65
N GLU A 125 -15.06 -15.39 1.71
CA GLU A 125 -14.69 -16.19 0.52
C GLU A 125 -15.90 -16.66 -0.30
N GLN A 126 -17.07 -16.70 0.30
CA GLN A 126 -18.35 -17.08 -0.33
C GLN A 126 -19.11 -15.89 -0.93
N ASP A 127 -18.60 -14.69 -0.74
CA ASP A 127 -19.25 -13.49 -1.27
C ASP A 127 -19.10 -13.43 -2.79
N PRO A 128 -20.20 -13.24 -3.55
CA PRO A 128 -20.14 -13.19 -5.02
C PRO A 128 -19.35 -12.00 -5.56
N LYS A 129 -19.07 -10.98 -4.72
CA LYS A 129 -18.25 -9.82 -5.08
C LYS A 129 -16.77 -10.00 -4.74
N PHE A 130 -16.39 -11.09 -4.06
CA PHE A 130 -15.00 -11.37 -3.74
C PHE A 130 -14.20 -11.57 -5.03
N THR A 131 -13.16 -10.76 -5.24
CA THR A 131 -12.41 -10.64 -6.48
C THR A 131 -10.92 -10.43 -6.23
N GLY A 132 -10.14 -10.26 -7.27
CA GLY A 132 -8.72 -9.89 -7.21
C GLY A 132 -7.78 -11.05 -6.90
N PHE A 133 -6.56 -10.71 -6.49
CA PHE A 133 -5.53 -11.71 -6.21
C PHE A 133 -5.98 -12.72 -5.16
N HIS A 134 -6.53 -12.31 -4.05
CA HIS A 134 -6.94 -13.23 -2.98
C HIS A 134 -8.10 -14.15 -3.37
N ARG A 135 -8.92 -13.78 -4.38
CA ARG A 135 -9.91 -14.70 -4.95
C ARG A 135 -9.25 -15.81 -5.77
N ILE A 136 -8.22 -15.46 -6.54
CA ILE A 136 -7.42 -16.45 -7.28
C ILE A 136 -6.66 -17.35 -6.29
N GLU A 137 -6.04 -16.75 -5.26
CA GLU A 137 -5.35 -17.45 -4.21
C GLU A 137 -6.23 -18.53 -3.56
N TYR A 138 -7.43 -18.15 -3.14
CA TYR A 138 -8.39 -19.06 -2.54
C TYR A 138 -8.76 -20.23 -3.50
N ALA A 139 -9.00 -19.93 -4.78
CA ALA A 139 -9.32 -20.94 -5.77
C ALA A 139 -8.16 -21.93 -6.01
N LEU A 140 -6.92 -21.43 -6.11
CA LEU A 140 -5.74 -22.24 -6.41
C LEU A 140 -5.24 -23.06 -5.21
N PHE A 141 -5.21 -22.49 -4.02
CA PHE A 141 -4.50 -23.08 -2.88
C PHE A 141 -5.44 -23.72 -1.86
N ALA A 142 -6.65 -23.15 -1.67
CA ALA A 142 -7.63 -23.74 -0.73
C ALA A 142 -8.62 -24.67 -1.40
N GLN A 143 -9.23 -24.25 -2.53
CA GLN A 143 -10.26 -25.04 -3.21
C GLN A 143 -9.67 -26.05 -4.19
N ASN A 144 -8.47 -25.81 -4.71
CA ASN A 144 -7.86 -26.56 -5.80
C ASN A 144 -8.81 -26.67 -7.01
N ASP A 145 -9.49 -25.54 -7.33
CA ASP A 145 -10.50 -25.42 -8.37
C ASP A 145 -9.95 -24.62 -9.56
N PRO A 146 -9.51 -25.29 -10.64
CA PRO A 146 -8.96 -24.60 -11.81
C PRO A 146 -9.99 -23.76 -12.55
N ALA A 147 -11.29 -24.13 -12.53
CA ALA A 147 -12.32 -23.39 -13.23
C ALA A 147 -12.61 -22.06 -12.50
N ALA A 148 -12.72 -22.09 -11.16
CA ALA A 148 -12.86 -20.88 -10.35
C ALA A 148 -11.63 -19.99 -10.47
N ALA A 149 -10.41 -20.55 -10.47
CA ALA A 149 -9.17 -19.81 -10.66
C ALA A 149 -9.13 -19.14 -12.06
N GLN A 150 -9.53 -19.84 -13.11
CA GLN A 150 -9.58 -19.30 -14.46
C GLN A 150 -10.53 -18.11 -14.58
N ALA A 151 -11.74 -18.21 -13.99
CA ALA A 151 -12.72 -17.14 -13.99
C ALA A 151 -12.21 -15.91 -13.22
N ALA A 152 -11.68 -16.12 -12.00
CA ALA A 152 -11.12 -15.05 -11.19
C ALA A 152 -9.92 -14.36 -11.86
N THR A 153 -9.07 -15.11 -12.58
CA THR A 153 -7.92 -14.55 -13.31
C THR A 153 -8.39 -13.68 -14.49
N ALA A 154 -9.45 -14.10 -15.20
CA ALA A 154 -10.03 -13.29 -16.28
C ALA A 154 -10.59 -11.96 -15.75
N ASP A 155 -11.20 -11.97 -14.56
CA ASP A 155 -11.70 -10.77 -13.89
C ASP A 155 -10.55 -9.84 -13.47
N LEU A 156 -9.51 -10.40 -12.87
CA LEU A 156 -8.34 -9.62 -12.44
C LEU A 156 -7.60 -9.02 -13.65
N LEU A 157 -7.47 -9.71 -14.76
CA LEU A 157 -6.86 -9.18 -15.98
C LEU A 157 -7.58 -7.92 -16.49
N ARG A 158 -8.92 -7.84 -16.37
CA ARG A 158 -9.67 -6.62 -16.72
C ARG A 158 -9.30 -5.45 -15.78
N ASN A 159 -9.19 -5.72 -14.49
CA ASN A 159 -8.81 -4.71 -13.50
C ASN A 159 -7.36 -4.23 -13.68
N ILE A 160 -6.43 -5.13 -14.01
CA ILE A 160 -5.03 -4.80 -14.32
C ILE A 160 -4.95 -3.95 -15.60
N ASN A 161 -5.73 -4.28 -16.62
CA ASN A 161 -5.80 -3.47 -17.84
C ASN A 161 -6.38 -2.06 -17.57
N ASP A 162 -7.39 -1.93 -16.70
CA ASP A 162 -7.91 -0.61 -16.28
C ASP A 162 -6.83 0.19 -15.54
N LEU A 163 -6.10 -0.44 -14.62
CA LEU A 163 -4.97 0.21 -13.93
C LEU A 163 -3.91 0.69 -14.92
N LYS A 164 -3.55 -0.13 -15.91
CA LYS A 164 -2.59 0.23 -16.95
C LYS A 164 -3.01 1.46 -17.74
N GLN A 165 -4.28 1.51 -18.17
CA GLN A 165 -4.83 2.67 -18.87
C GLN A 165 -4.78 3.93 -18.00
N ARG A 166 -5.02 3.82 -16.70
CA ARG A 166 -4.91 4.95 -15.76
C ARG A 166 -3.46 5.42 -15.62
N ILE A 167 -2.51 4.50 -15.48
CA ILE A 167 -1.07 4.82 -15.40
C ILE A 167 -0.61 5.56 -16.65
N ASP A 168 -1.16 5.24 -17.83
CA ASP A 168 -0.80 5.89 -19.10
C ASP A 168 -1.30 7.33 -19.22
N VAL A 169 -2.40 7.69 -18.54
CA VAL A 169 -3.05 9.02 -18.69
C VAL A 169 -3.01 9.90 -17.44
N GLU A 170 -2.83 9.31 -16.26
CA GLU A 170 -2.76 10.03 -15.00
C GLU A 170 -1.30 10.25 -14.58
N THR A 171 -1.05 11.16 -13.66
CA THR A 171 0.27 11.37 -13.08
C THR A 171 0.23 11.24 -11.56
N LEU A 172 1.32 10.75 -10.97
CA LEU A 172 1.46 10.62 -9.53
C LEU A 172 1.99 11.94 -8.94
N PRO A 173 1.28 12.58 -7.99
CA PRO A 173 1.84 13.75 -7.29
C PRO A 173 3.12 13.39 -6.54
N ALA A 174 4.15 14.25 -6.60
CA ALA A 174 5.43 14.02 -5.95
C ALA A 174 5.31 13.71 -4.44
N ALA A 175 4.39 14.38 -3.74
CA ALA A 175 4.10 14.12 -2.34
C ALA A 175 3.60 12.68 -2.10
N LYS A 176 2.83 12.15 -3.04
CA LYS A 176 2.33 10.77 -3.00
C LYS A 176 3.41 9.76 -3.34
N LEU A 177 4.26 10.06 -4.33
CA LEU A 177 5.41 9.23 -4.65
C LEU A 177 6.31 9.05 -3.42
N VAL A 178 6.69 10.14 -2.75
CA VAL A 178 7.56 10.09 -1.57
C VAL A 178 6.87 9.34 -0.42
N GLN A 179 5.58 9.57 -0.20
CA GLN A 179 4.80 8.87 0.81
C GLN A 179 4.72 7.36 0.53
N SER A 180 4.61 6.95 -0.74
CA SER A 180 4.50 5.53 -1.11
C SER A 180 5.73 4.70 -0.73
N ALA A 181 6.91 5.32 -0.54
CA ALA A 181 8.08 4.61 -0.03
C ALA A 181 7.87 4.14 1.41
N ASP A 182 7.35 5.00 2.27
CA ASP A 182 6.98 4.68 3.64
C ASP A 182 5.79 3.72 3.69
N ASP A 183 4.73 4.02 2.94
CA ASP A 183 3.53 3.20 2.86
C ASP A 183 3.85 1.74 2.45
N SER A 184 4.89 1.52 1.60
CA SER A 184 5.34 0.16 1.23
C SER A 184 5.86 -0.62 2.42
N ILE A 185 6.61 0.03 3.31
CA ILE A 185 7.15 -0.61 4.51
C ILE A 185 6.06 -0.78 5.59
N GLU A 186 5.18 0.20 5.74
CA GLU A 186 4.04 0.12 6.64
C GLU A 186 3.07 -1.02 6.27
N LEU A 187 2.89 -1.33 4.98
CA LEU A 187 2.14 -2.52 4.55
C LEU A 187 2.74 -3.80 5.11
N ILE A 188 4.07 -3.94 5.11
CA ILE A 188 4.72 -5.12 5.68
C ILE A 188 4.47 -5.21 7.18
N LEU A 189 4.70 -4.11 7.91
CA LEU A 189 4.56 -4.05 9.37
C LEU A 189 3.13 -4.31 9.83
N SER A 190 2.15 -3.78 9.11
CA SER A 190 0.74 -3.84 9.51
C SER A 190 0.01 -5.10 9.08
N THR A 191 0.41 -5.76 7.98
CA THR A 191 -0.35 -6.87 7.41
C THR A 191 0.45 -8.16 7.18
N LYS A 192 1.69 -8.06 6.67
CA LYS A 192 2.41 -9.24 6.17
C LYS A 192 3.19 -9.98 7.23
N LEU A 193 3.77 -9.27 8.21
CA LEU A 193 4.51 -9.91 9.31
C LEU A 193 3.60 -10.72 10.26
N SER A 194 2.29 -10.52 10.23
CA SER A 194 1.37 -11.39 10.96
C SER A 194 1.26 -12.79 10.35
N GLY A 195 1.42 -12.90 9.02
CA GLY A 195 1.17 -14.11 8.24
C GLY A 195 -0.30 -14.32 7.90
N ASP A 196 -1.12 -13.25 7.95
CA ASP A 196 -2.55 -13.31 7.70
C ASP A 196 -2.96 -12.78 6.32
N GLU A 197 -2.01 -12.19 5.58
CA GLU A 197 -2.26 -11.62 4.25
C GLU A 197 -2.53 -12.72 3.22
N ASN A 198 -1.57 -13.62 3.03
CA ASN A 198 -1.63 -14.70 2.04
C ASN A 198 -2.01 -16.04 2.69
N ARG A 199 -3.23 -16.10 3.20
CA ARG A 199 -3.71 -17.19 4.07
C ARG A 199 -3.62 -18.58 3.46
N TYR A 200 -3.67 -18.68 2.14
CA TYR A 200 -3.76 -19.96 1.44
C TYR A 200 -2.47 -20.31 0.70
N SER A 201 -1.81 -19.34 0.11
CA SER A 201 -0.55 -19.53 -0.62
C SER A 201 0.67 -19.53 0.29
N ARG A 202 0.56 -18.87 1.46
CA ARG A 202 1.66 -18.68 2.42
C ARG A 202 2.88 -17.97 1.80
N SER A 203 2.63 -17.10 0.80
CA SER A 203 3.66 -16.42 0.02
C SER A 203 4.05 -15.04 0.55
N GLU A 204 3.79 -14.75 1.82
CA GLU A 204 4.09 -13.46 2.44
C GLU A 204 5.53 -13.01 2.27
N LEU A 205 6.51 -13.94 2.31
CA LEU A 205 7.92 -13.58 2.13
C LEU A 205 8.21 -13.02 0.72
N SER A 206 7.49 -13.52 -0.30
CA SER A 206 7.55 -12.95 -1.65
C SER A 206 7.06 -11.50 -1.66
N ASP A 207 5.94 -11.23 -1.01
CA ASP A 207 5.34 -9.91 -0.97
C ASP A 207 6.14 -8.92 -0.12
N ILE A 208 6.70 -9.38 1.02
CA ILE A 208 7.62 -8.58 1.84
C ILE A 208 8.80 -8.11 0.99
N ALA A 209 9.42 -9.02 0.23
CA ALA A 209 10.51 -8.66 -0.66
C ALA A 209 10.08 -7.68 -1.77
N ALA A 210 8.87 -7.84 -2.32
CA ALA A 210 8.32 -6.94 -3.33
C ALA A 210 8.09 -5.54 -2.77
N ASN A 211 7.53 -5.41 -1.57
CA ASN A 211 7.30 -4.10 -0.95
C ASN A 211 8.62 -3.40 -0.57
N ILE A 212 9.63 -4.13 -0.07
CA ILE A 212 10.99 -3.58 0.16
C ILE A 212 11.58 -3.07 -1.16
N GLU A 213 11.46 -3.84 -2.24
CA GLU A 213 11.92 -3.43 -3.57
C GLU A 213 11.17 -2.20 -4.07
N GLY A 214 9.85 -2.12 -3.86
CA GLY A 214 9.04 -0.94 -4.19
C GLY A 214 9.54 0.33 -3.50
N ALA A 215 9.74 0.28 -2.19
CA ALA A 215 10.32 1.38 -1.42
C ALA A 215 11.71 1.77 -1.93
N ARG A 216 12.55 0.78 -2.20
CA ARG A 216 13.92 0.98 -2.72
C ARG A 216 13.92 1.70 -4.06
N ARG A 217 13.04 1.35 -4.99
CA ARG A 217 12.95 2.00 -6.31
C ARG A 217 12.60 3.47 -6.19
N ILE A 218 11.67 3.82 -5.29
CA ILE A 218 11.31 5.21 -5.00
C ILE A 218 12.53 5.96 -4.45
N VAL A 219 13.18 5.41 -3.42
CA VAL A 219 14.36 6.03 -2.78
C VAL A 219 15.50 6.21 -3.79
N SER A 220 15.76 5.21 -4.63
CA SER A 220 16.79 5.29 -5.68
C SER A 220 16.51 6.41 -6.67
N GLY A 221 15.25 6.60 -7.08
CA GLY A 221 14.85 7.73 -7.93
C GLY A 221 15.01 9.08 -7.24
N LEU A 222 14.80 9.15 -5.94
CA LEU A 222 14.93 10.37 -5.12
C LEU A 222 16.39 10.67 -4.74
N ALA A 223 17.30 9.71 -4.82
CA ALA A 223 18.68 9.81 -4.33
C ALA A 223 19.43 11.08 -4.78
N PRO A 224 19.29 11.58 -6.02
CA PRO A 224 19.93 12.83 -6.44
C PRO A 224 19.41 14.10 -5.72
N LEU A 225 18.24 14.01 -5.10
CA LEU A 225 17.58 15.12 -4.39
C LEU A 225 17.78 15.05 -2.87
N LEU A 226 18.35 13.95 -2.37
CA LEU A 226 18.61 13.71 -0.95
C LEU A 226 20.04 14.07 -0.56
N SER A 227 20.27 14.35 0.73
CA SER A 227 21.61 14.55 1.25
C SER A 227 22.44 13.25 1.19
N ALA A 228 23.77 13.38 1.08
CA ALA A 228 24.68 12.22 1.13
C ALA A 228 24.48 11.39 2.41
N LYS A 229 24.24 12.06 3.54
CA LYS A 229 23.98 11.42 4.83
C LYS A 229 22.70 10.58 4.80
N THR A 230 21.62 11.12 4.25
CA THR A 230 20.33 10.40 4.13
C THR A 230 20.48 9.19 3.22
N ASN A 231 21.13 9.34 2.06
CA ASN A 231 21.40 8.23 1.15
C ASN A 231 22.22 7.11 1.82
N GLU A 232 23.27 7.46 2.56
CA GLU A 232 24.07 6.48 3.33
C GLU A 232 23.23 5.78 4.41
N THR A 233 22.43 6.53 5.16
CA THR A 233 21.58 5.99 6.21
C THR A 233 20.56 5.00 5.65
N LEU A 234 19.82 5.39 4.60
CA LEU A 234 18.84 4.53 3.96
C LEU A 234 19.49 3.28 3.35
N GLY A 235 20.67 3.42 2.73
CA GLY A 235 21.42 2.27 2.21
C GLY A 235 21.74 1.23 3.31
N LYS A 236 22.16 1.67 4.49
CA LYS A 236 22.41 0.79 5.63
C LYS A 236 21.12 0.16 6.18
N GLN A 237 20.04 0.92 6.21
CA GLN A 237 18.75 0.43 6.73
C GLN A 237 18.08 -0.58 5.80
N PHE A 238 18.24 -0.46 4.49
CA PHE A 238 17.79 -1.50 3.56
C PHE A 238 18.62 -2.79 3.66
N ALA A 239 19.89 -2.71 4.02
CA ALA A 239 20.76 -3.89 4.11
C ALA A 239 20.34 -4.89 5.20
N GLY A 240 19.72 -4.41 6.29
CA GLY A 240 19.22 -5.29 7.37
C GLY A 240 18.13 -6.25 6.88
N PRO A 241 16.97 -5.75 6.42
CA PRO A 241 15.92 -6.59 5.86
C PRO A 241 16.39 -7.48 4.70
N ASP A 242 17.27 -6.95 3.81
CA ASP A 242 17.83 -7.73 2.70
C ASP A 242 18.60 -8.97 3.21
N ALA A 243 19.42 -8.79 4.24
CA ALA A 243 20.19 -9.88 4.83
C ALA A 243 19.30 -10.97 5.44
N VAL A 244 18.17 -10.59 6.04
CA VAL A 244 17.19 -11.56 6.54
C VAL A 244 16.50 -12.24 5.37
N MET A 245 15.96 -11.50 4.42
CA MET A 245 15.21 -12.03 3.28
C MET A 245 16.04 -12.97 2.40
N ALA A 246 17.35 -12.71 2.28
CA ALA A 246 18.26 -13.57 1.51
C ALA A 246 18.36 -15.01 2.05
N ARG A 247 18.12 -15.23 3.35
CA ARG A 247 18.14 -16.59 3.96
C ARG A 247 16.97 -17.47 3.49
N TYR A 248 15.88 -16.82 3.04
CA TYR A 248 14.63 -17.46 2.62
C TYR A 248 14.46 -17.51 1.12
N ARG A 249 15.48 -17.11 0.36
CA ARG A 249 15.45 -17.11 -1.10
C ARG A 249 16.28 -18.26 -1.67
N ASP A 250 15.68 -19.09 -2.51
CA ASP A 250 16.39 -20.20 -3.15
C ASP A 250 17.26 -19.74 -4.34
N THR A 251 18.02 -20.68 -4.90
CA THR A 251 18.91 -20.42 -6.06
C THR A 251 18.17 -20.04 -7.35
N ARG A 252 16.85 -20.30 -7.43
CA ARG A 252 15.99 -19.90 -8.53
C ARG A 252 15.35 -18.53 -8.29
N GLY A 253 15.61 -17.93 -7.13
CA GLY A 253 15.08 -16.64 -6.74
C GLY A 253 13.70 -16.68 -6.10
N GLN A 254 13.19 -17.86 -5.77
CA GLN A 254 11.89 -18.05 -5.14
C GLN A 254 12.01 -17.95 -3.62
N TYR A 255 11.00 -17.35 -2.98
CA TYR A 255 10.95 -17.25 -1.52
C TYR A 255 10.26 -18.47 -0.92
N ALA A 256 10.70 -18.84 0.28
CA ALA A 256 10.09 -19.90 1.07
C ALA A 256 8.68 -19.49 1.55
N GLU A 257 7.87 -20.47 1.93
CA GLU A 257 6.60 -20.24 2.60
C GLU A 257 6.81 -19.55 3.97
N TYR A 258 5.83 -18.78 4.39
CA TYR A 258 5.87 -17.94 5.59
C TYR A 258 6.24 -18.73 6.87
N GLU A 259 5.78 -19.98 6.99
CA GLU A 259 6.07 -20.86 8.14
C GLU A 259 7.56 -21.17 8.33
N LYS A 260 8.38 -20.91 7.31
CA LYS A 260 9.84 -21.06 7.42
C LYS A 260 10.49 -19.87 8.12
N LEU A 261 9.81 -18.72 8.17
CA LEU A 261 10.32 -17.54 8.87
C LEU A 261 10.42 -17.81 10.36
N THR A 262 11.63 -17.78 10.89
CA THR A 262 11.85 -18.01 12.33
C THR A 262 11.34 -16.83 13.15
N PRO A 263 10.97 -17.07 14.44
CA PRO A 263 10.57 -15.97 15.34
C PRO A 263 11.65 -14.89 15.48
N GLU A 264 12.91 -15.29 15.52
CA GLU A 264 14.06 -14.40 15.64
C GLU A 264 14.21 -13.51 14.41
N ASP A 265 14.13 -14.10 13.20
CA ASP A 265 14.20 -13.36 11.94
C ASP A 265 12.99 -12.46 11.74
N LYS A 266 11.80 -12.89 12.18
CA LYS A 266 10.59 -12.05 12.18
C LYS A 266 10.77 -10.82 13.08
N GLN A 267 11.32 -11.01 14.29
CA GLN A 267 11.60 -9.90 15.20
C GLN A 267 12.66 -8.96 14.63
N GLN A 268 13.70 -9.52 13.98
CA GLN A 268 14.74 -8.71 13.31
C GLN A 268 14.15 -7.90 12.17
N LEU A 269 13.33 -8.51 11.30
CA LEU A 269 12.63 -7.80 10.22
C LEU A 269 11.75 -6.67 10.78
N TYR A 270 10.99 -6.93 11.84
CA TYR A 270 10.15 -5.91 12.47
C TYR A 270 10.98 -4.71 12.94
N ALA A 271 12.10 -4.95 13.61
CA ALA A 271 12.98 -3.89 14.11
C ALA A 271 13.62 -3.08 12.96
N ASP A 272 14.19 -3.77 11.97
CA ASP A 272 14.87 -3.14 10.84
C ASP A 272 13.90 -2.34 9.97
N LEU A 273 12.71 -2.88 9.71
CA LEU A 273 11.68 -2.21 8.90
C LEU A 273 11.06 -1.02 9.64
N THR A 274 10.91 -1.08 10.97
CA THR A 274 10.46 0.07 11.77
C THR A 274 11.44 1.24 11.65
N LEU A 275 12.75 0.99 11.79
CA LEU A 275 13.78 2.03 11.61
C LEU A 275 13.79 2.59 10.18
N LEU A 276 13.57 1.74 9.18
CA LEU A 276 13.49 2.17 7.79
C LEU A 276 12.26 3.06 7.56
N ALA A 277 11.08 2.65 8.04
CA ALA A 277 9.84 3.43 7.95
C ALA A 277 9.98 4.82 8.58
N GLU A 278 10.55 4.90 9.80
CA GLU A 278 10.82 6.17 10.48
C GLU A 278 11.68 7.12 9.63
N SER A 279 12.70 6.58 8.95
CA SER A 279 13.56 7.39 8.07
C SER A 279 12.88 7.80 6.77
N LEU A 280 12.07 6.91 6.20
CA LEU A 280 11.30 7.20 4.98
C LEU A 280 10.22 8.27 5.24
N ALA A 281 9.56 8.25 6.39
CA ALA A 281 8.58 9.25 6.79
C ALA A 281 9.17 10.68 6.85
N GLN A 282 10.48 10.80 7.13
CA GLN A 282 11.17 12.09 7.20
C GLN A 282 11.53 12.69 5.83
N LEU A 283 11.50 11.90 4.76
CA LEU A 283 11.90 12.36 3.40
C LEU A 283 11.08 13.55 2.91
N ARG A 284 9.80 13.63 3.26
CA ARG A 284 8.95 14.77 2.87
C ARG A 284 9.47 16.08 3.44
N ALA A 285 9.93 16.08 4.68
CA ALA A 285 10.49 17.27 5.33
C ALA A 285 11.83 17.67 4.69
N GLU A 286 12.73 16.72 4.48
CA GLU A 286 14.02 16.96 3.83
C GLU A 286 13.84 17.51 2.41
N LEU A 287 12.95 16.92 1.64
CA LEU A 287 12.64 17.32 0.26
C LEU A 287 11.84 18.62 0.16
N LYS A 288 11.39 19.18 1.29
CA LYS A 288 10.56 20.39 1.40
C LYS A 288 9.28 20.28 0.58
N ILE A 289 8.61 19.12 0.70
CA ILE A 289 7.33 18.89 0.06
C ILE A 289 6.22 19.34 1.00
N ASP A 290 5.57 20.44 0.67
CA ASP A 290 4.46 20.98 1.43
C ASP A 290 3.23 20.08 1.34
N VAL A 291 2.53 19.94 2.46
CA VAL A 291 1.25 19.20 2.54
C VAL A 291 0.09 20.07 2.08
N TYR A 292 0.26 21.38 2.24
CA TYR A 292 -0.71 22.40 1.90
C TYR A 292 -0.01 23.52 1.13
N TYR A 293 -0.58 23.91 -0.01
CA TYR A 293 -0.13 25.08 -0.74
C TYR A 293 -0.79 26.31 -0.13
N LYS A 294 0.03 27.24 0.37
CA LYS A 294 -0.43 28.57 0.74
C LYS A 294 -0.16 29.49 -0.44
N TYR A 295 -1.19 29.99 -1.09
CA TYR A 295 -1.04 31.13 -1.97
C TYR A 295 -0.65 32.32 -1.07
N ARG A 296 0.60 32.74 -1.13
CA ARG A 296 0.94 34.11 -0.77
C ARG A 296 0.54 34.94 -1.97
N ASN A 297 -0.44 35.83 -1.79
CA ASN A 297 -0.56 36.96 -2.68
C ASN A 297 0.71 37.78 -2.47
N GLU A 298 1.71 37.66 -3.36
CA GLU A 298 2.77 38.65 -3.43
C GLU A 298 2.12 39.98 -3.85
N PRO A 299 2.47 41.10 -3.20
CA PRO A 299 1.89 42.40 -3.45
C PRO A 299 2.19 42.92 -4.86
#